data_c6153378630f39cd8936e020b53eeac1
#
_entry.id   c6153378630f39cd8936e020b53eeac1
#
_cell.length_a   1.000
_cell.length_b   1.000
_cell.length_c   1.000
_cell.angle_alpha   90.00
_cell.angle_beta   90.00
_cell.angle_gamma   90.00
#
_symmetry.space_group_name_H-M   'P 1'
#
loop_
_entity.id
_entity.type
_entity.pdbx_description
1 polymer ?
#
loop_
_entity_poly.entity_id
_entity_poly.type
_entity_poly.pdbx_seq_one_letter_code
_entity_poly.pdbx_strand_id
1 'polypeptide(L)'
;LKVAMLNGTFIVNNPFWKLADDKFFGTALVEKLGIAVPRTVALPQHTPVEGIEPNSLRNLKYPLDWEGITSWTGFPAILKLHWGGGWKSVDKVENMGERFAAYDQSKQLCMMLQEFIEWEQYVRCICIGQDQINPVPWDPTLPHHERYSKANADIAPELMDEIVVKAKLLNRAL
;
A
#
# COMPACT_ATOMS: atom_id res chain seq x y z
N LEU A 1 19.75 -0.93 14.19
CA LEU A 1 18.81 -1.94 14.67
C LEU A 1 19.26 -3.37 14.32
N LYS A 2 19.56 -3.71 13.02
CA LYS A 2 19.97 -5.05 12.62
C LYS A 2 21.19 -5.57 13.41
N VAL A 3 22.24 -4.75 13.56
CA VAL A 3 23.44 -5.12 14.35
C VAL A 3 23.09 -5.33 15.83
N ALA A 4 22.23 -4.50 16.41
CA ALA A 4 21.80 -4.70 17.79
C ALA A 4 21.06 -6.03 17.97
N MET A 5 20.20 -6.40 17.02
CA MET A 5 19.49 -7.68 17.03
C MET A 5 20.44 -8.87 16.90
N LEU A 6 21.48 -8.77 16.05
CA LEU A 6 22.52 -9.80 15.92
C LEU A 6 23.32 -9.98 17.22
N ASN A 7 23.40 -8.92 18.03
CA ASN A 7 24.03 -8.96 19.36
C ASN A 7 23.05 -9.33 20.50
N GLY A 8 21.89 -9.93 20.15
CA GLY A 8 20.93 -10.44 21.13
C GLY A 8 19.91 -9.42 21.66
N THR A 9 19.89 -8.19 21.15
CA THR A 9 18.88 -7.19 21.55
C THR A 9 17.51 -7.57 20.95
N PHE A 10 16.50 -7.69 21.80
CA PHE A 10 15.11 -7.86 21.34
C PHE A 10 14.60 -6.55 20.73
N ILE A 11 14.09 -6.63 19.49
CA ILE A 11 13.62 -5.46 18.75
C ILE A 11 12.22 -5.74 18.18
N VAL A 12 11.31 -4.83 18.47
CA VAL A 12 9.97 -4.75 17.90
C VAL A 12 9.93 -3.58 16.90
N ASN A 13 9.59 -3.76 15.63
CA ASN A 13 9.39 -5.00 14.88
C ASN A 13 10.75 -5.54 14.38
N ASN A 14 10.77 -6.80 13.93
CA ASN A 14 11.99 -7.41 13.40
C ASN A 14 12.59 -6.58 12.24
N PRO A 15 13.81 -6.04 12.36
CA PRO A 15 14.40 -5.15 11.37
C PRO A 15 14.86 -5.86 10.09
N PHE A 16 14.85 -7.20 10.07
CA PHE A 16 15.12 -8.02 8.88
C PHE A 16 13.84 -8.29 8.08
N TRP A 17 12.68 -8.13 8.71
CA TRP A 17 11.38 -8.42 8.11
C TRP A 17 10.69 -7.14 7.67
N LYS A 18 10.86 -6.75 6.41
CA LYS A 18 10.35 -5.49 5.86
C LYS A 18 9.21 -5.64 4.84
N LEU A 19 8.66 -6.83 4.70
CA LEU A 19 7.62 -7.08 3.69
C LEU A 19 6.36 -6.24 3.91
N ALA A 20 6.04 -5.92 5.16
CA ALA A 20 4.90 -5.06 5.49
C ALA A 20 5.04 -3.61 5.00
N ASP A 21 6.26 -3.13 4.74
CA ASP A 21 6.52 -1.79 4.20
C ASP A 21 6.37 -1.74 2.66
N ASP A 22 6.39 -2.89 1.98
CA ASP A 22 6.17 -3.00 0.55
C ASP A 22 4.67 -3.14 0.27
N LYS A 23 4.06 -2.04 -0.14
CA LYS A 23 2.61 -1.98 -0.38
C LYS A 23 2.17 -2.84 -1.56
N PHE A 24 3.03 -2.96 -2.60
CA PHE A 24 2.69 -3.78 -3.75
C PHE A 24 2.71 -5.26 -3.40
N PHE A 25 3.75 -5.71 -2.70
CA PHE A 25 3.83 -7.07 -2.19
C PHE A 25 2.66 -7.37 -1.23
N GLY A 26 2.38 -6.45 -0.29
CA GLY A 26 1.26 -6.59 0.64
C GLY A 26 -0.08 -6.77 -0.08
N THR A 27 -0.34 -5.95 -1.11
CA THR A 27 -1.57 -6.08 -1.93
C THR A 27 -1.63 -7.43 -2.63
N ALA A 28 -0.54 -7.87 -3.27
CA ALA A 28 -0.49 -9.17 -3.96
C ALA A 28 -0.67 -10.35 -2.99
N LEU A 29 -0.12 -10.27 -1.78
CA LEU A 29 -0.31 -11.30 -0.75
C LEU A 29 -1.77 -11.38 -0.29
N VAL A 30 -2.39 -10.23 -0.02
CA VAL A 30 -3.81 -10.14 0.40
C VAL A 30 -4.73 -10.73 -0.67
N GLU A 31 -4.49 -10.40 -1.95
CA GLU A 31 -5.21 -10.97 -3.09
C GLU A 31 -5.04 -12.50 -3.17
N LYS A 32 -3.81 -12.99 -3.02
CA LYS A 32 -3.51 -14.43 -3.01
C LYS A 32 -4.24 -15.18 -1.89
N LEU A 33 -4.51 -14.51 -0.77
CA LEU A 33 -5.29 -15.06 0.35
C LEU A 33 -6.80 -15.01 0.12
N GLY A 34 -7.25 -14.53 -1.04
CA GLY A 34 -8.67 -14.43 -1.38
C GLY A 34 -9.40 -13.26 -0.70
N ILE A 35 -8.65 -12.30 -0.17
CA ILE A 35 -9.20 -11.08 0.43
C ILE A 35 -9.27 -10.00 -0.65
N ALA A 36 -10.40 -9.31 -0.77
CA ALA A 36 -10.58 -8.25 -1.75
C ALA A 36 -9.56 -7.12 -1.54
N VAL A 37 -8.98 -6.67 -2.64
CA VAL A 37 -8.01 -5.57 -2.68
C VAL A 37 -8.35 -4.60 -3.81
N PRO A 38 -7.97 -3.32 -3.69
CA PRO A 38 -8.06 -2.40 -4.80
C PRO A 38 -7.18 -2.86 -5.97
N ARG A 39 -7.70 -2.75 -7.19
CA ARG A 39 -6.94 -3.08 -8.41
C ARG A 39 -5.68 -2.23 -8.47
N THR A 40 -4.54 -2.86 -8.64
CA THR A 40 -3.24 -2.22 -8.46
C THR A 40 -2.29 -2.61 -9.59
N VAL A 41 -1.50 -1.64 -10.05
CA VAL A 41 -0.45 -1.81 -11.05
C VAL A 41 0.85 -1.20 -10.53
N ALA A 42 1.95 -1.94 -10.61
CA ALA A 42 3.28 -1.39 -10.39
C ALA A 42 3.73 -0.62 -11.63
N LEU A 43 4.22 0.60 -11.43
CA LEU A 43 4.77 1.43 -12.48
C LEU A 43 6.29 1.49 -12.34
N PRO A 44 7.04 1.33 -13.45
CA PRO A 44 8.48 1.51 -13.43
C PRO A 44 8.85 2.96 -13.09
N GLN A 45 10.14 3.20 -12.90
CA GLN A 45 10.67 4.57 -12.81
C GLN A 45 10.35 5.33 -14.10
N HIS A 46 9.83 6.56 -13.98
CA HIS A 46 9.59 7.42 -15.13
C HIS A 46 10.91 7.79 -15.84
N THR A 47 11.90 8.17 -15.04
CA THR A 47 13.24 8.52 -15.52
C THR A 47 14.22 7.43 -15.09
N PRO A 48 14.90 6.75 -16.04
CA PRO A 48 15.94 5.78 -15.70
C PRO A 48 17.05 6.39 -14.83
N VAL A 49 17.63 5.56 -13.97
CA VAL A 49 18.81 5.94 -13.20
C VAL A 49 19.99 6.14 -14.15
N GLU A 50 20.86 7.09 -13.86
CA GLU A 50 22.09 7.31 -14.63
C GLU A 50 22.94 6.04 -14.71
N GLY A 51 23.48 5.76 -15.90
CA GLY A 51 24.29 4.55 -16.16
C GLY A 51 23.49 3.28 -16.49
N ILE A 52 22.16 3.37 -16.58
CA ILE A 52 21.35 2.25 -17.08
C ILE A 52 21.49 2.15 -18.60
N GLU A 53 21.92 0.98 -19.05
CA GLU A 53 22.02 0.61 -20.47
C GLU A 53 20.67 0.12 -21.00
N PRO A 54 20.39 0.29 -22.31
CA PRO A 54 19.14 -0.22 -22.92
C PRO A 54 18.89 -1.70 -22.66
N ASN A 55 19.95 -2.51 -22.58
CA ASN A 55 19.86 -3.94 -22.28
C ASN A 55 19.35 -4.23 -20.84
N SER A 56 19.54 -3.30 -19.92
CA SER A 56 19.00 -3.42 -18.55
C SER A 56 17.48 -3.33 -18.52
N LEU A 57 16.88 -2.71 -19.53
CA LEU A 57 15.42 -2.51 -19.67
C LEU A 57 14.76 -3.53 -20.60
N ARG A 58 15.50 -4.58 -21.04
CA ARG A 58 15.00 -5.56 -22.01
C ARG A 58 13.72 -6.29 -21.61
N ASN A 59 13.42 -6.37 -20.32
CA ASN A 59 12.21 -7.01 -19.80
C ASN A 59 11.05 -6.03 -19.60
N LEU A 60 11.27 -4.75 -19.85
CA LEU A 60 10.28 -3.72 -19.72
C LEU A 60 9.65 -3.46 -21.10
N LYS A 61 8.31 -3.59 -21.18
CA LYS A 61 7.58 -3.25 -22.41
C LYS A 61 7.40 -1.74 -22.49
N TYR A 62 7.85 -1.17 -23.60
CA TYR A 62 7.63 0.23 -23.94
C TYR A 62 6.98 0.36 -25.33
N PRO A 63 6.10 1.35 -25.52
CA PRO A 63 5.50 2.21 -24.47
C PRO A 63 4.65 1.40 -23.49
N LEU A 64 4.45 1.93 -22.29
CA LEU A 64 3.55 1.31 -21.31
C LEU A 64 2.13 1.30 -21.87
N ASP A 65 1.41 0.21 -21.64
CA ASP A 65 0.00 0.08 -22.02
C ASP A 65 -0.90 0.92 -21.11
N TRP A 66 -0.90 2.22 -21.35
CA TRP A 66 -1.67 3.17 -20.54
C TRP A 66 -3.19 2.99 -20.65
N GLU A 67 -3.68 2.48 -21.78
CA GLU A 67 -5.10 2.17 -21.95
C GLU A 67 -5.49 0.97 -21.08
N GLY A 68 -4.71 -0.11 -21.14
CA GLY A 68 -4.92 -1.28 -20.28
C GLY A 68 -4.80 -0.96 -18.80
N ILE A 69 -3.79 -0.18 -18.41
CA ILE A 69 -3.61 0.29 -17.01
C ILE A 69 -4.83 1.09 -16.56
N THR A 70 -5.33 2.01 -17.38
CA THR A 70 -6.51 2.83 -17.05
C THR A 70 -7.78 1.99 -16.98
N SER A 71 -7.95 1.08 -17.92
CA SER A 71 -9.09 0.14 -17.91
C SER A 71 -9.11 -0.73 -16.67
N TRP A 72 -7.93 -1.10 -16.15
CA TRP A 72 -7.79 -1.91 -14.94
C TRP A 72 -8.05 -1.12 -13.66
N THR A 73 -7.41 0.02 -13.47
CA THR A 73 -7.51 0.80 -12.22
C THR A 73 -8.68 1.76 -12.18
N GLY A 74 -9.15 2.23 -13.34
CA GLY A 74 -10.18 3.27 -13.44
C GLY A 74 -9.67 4.65 -13.01
N PHE A 75 -10.62 5.60 -12.93
CA PHE A 75 -10.50 6.89 -12.28
C PHE A 75 -11.71 7.13 -11.37
N PRO A 76 -11.52 7.85 -10.24
CA PRO A 76 -10.23 8.31 -9.73
C PRO A 76 -9.32 7.16 -9.32
N ALA A 77 -8.00 7.42 -9.26
CA ALA A 77 -6.99 6.47 -8.82
C ALA A 77 -5.97 7.14 -7.89
N ILE A 78 -5.22 6.33 -7.14
CA ILE A 78 -4.17 6.81 -6.26
C ILE A 78 -2.81 6.41 -6.84
N LEU A 79 -2.01 7.39 -7.19
CA LEU A 79 -0.60 7.21 -7.50
C LEU A 79 0.22 7.38 -6.22
N LYS A 80 1.02 6.40 -5.85
CA LYS A 80 1.81 6.43 -4.61
C LYS A 80 3.08 5.60 -4.72
N LEU A 81 4.04 5.88 -3.83
CA LEU A 81 5.23 5.05 -3.66
C LEU A 81 4.83 3.62 -3.25
N HIS A 82 5.46 2.62 -3.89
CA HIS A 82 5.27 1.23 -3.49
C HIS A 82 5.86 0.95 -2.10
N TRP A 83 6.89 1.70 -1.72
CA TRP A 83 7.65 1.53 -0.48
C TRP A 83 7.50 2.72 0.47
N GLY A 84 7.50 2.46 1.79
CA GLY A 84 7.49 3.50 2.81
C GLY A 84 6.09 3.94 3.26
N GLY A 85 6.02 4.96 4.10
CA GLY A 85 4.81 5.45 4.74
C GLY A 85 4.78 6.98 4.89
N GLY A 86 3.85 7.47 5.74
CA GLY A 86 3.80 8.89 6.12
C GLY A 86 3.14 9.81 5.08
N TRP A 87 2.34 9.26 4.15
CA TRP A 87 1.62 10.03 3.12
C TRP A 87 2.50 10.82 2.16
N LYS A 88 3.79 10.46 2.05
CA LYS A 88 4.71 11.08 1.09
C LYS A 88 4.44 10.54 -0.31
N SER A 89 4.38 11.43 -1.29
CA SER A 89 4.13 11.10 -2.71
C SER A 89 2.89 10.20 -2.86
N VAL A 90 1.75 10.71 -2.40
CA VAL A 90 0.43 10.11 -2.57
C VAL A 90 -0.45 11.15 -3.26
N ASP A 91 -0.79 10.89 -4.52
CA ASP A 91 -1.58 11.77 -5.37
C ASP A 91 -2.87 11.08 -5.78
N LYS A 92 -4.01 11.71 -5.52
CA LYS A 92 -5.28 11.31 -6.12
C LYS A 92 -5.34 11.92 -7.51
N VAL A 93 -5.55 11.10 -8.53
CA VAL A 93 -5.60 11.50 -9.93
C VAL A 93 -6.98 11.20 -10.50
N GLU A 94 -7.61 12.22 -11.07
CA GLU A 94 -8.99 12.16 -11.56
C GLU A 94 -9.06 11.86 -13.06
N ASN A 95 -7.95 12.02 -13.79
CA ASN A 95 -7.89 11.86 -15.23
C ASN A 95 -6.46 11.55 -15.72
N MET A 96 -6.35 11.28 -17.03
CA MET A 96 -5.08 10.97 -17.69
C MET A 96 -4.02 12.08 -17.55
N GLY A 97 -4.45 13.34 -17.67
CA GLY A 97 -3.53 14.48 -17.59
C GLY A 97 -2.89 14.60 -16.21
N GLU A 98 -3.69 14.51 -15.16
CA GLU A 98 -3.21 14.54 -13.77
C GLU A 98 -2.29 13.34 -13.47
N ARG A 99 -2.66 12.15 -13.97
CA ARG A 99 -1.82 10.96 -13.81
C ARG A 99 -0.45 11.13 -14.44
N PHE A 100 -0.37 11.64 -15.69
CA PHE A 100 0.91 11.88 -16.34
C PHE A 100 1.72 12.94 -15.60
N ALA A 101 1.12 14.04 -15.19
CA ALA A 101 1.79 15.09 -14.43
C ALA A 101 2.38 14.56 -13.11
N ALA A 102 1.61 13.75 -12.37
CA ALA A 102 2.07 13.14 -11.12
C ALA A 102 3.18 12.09 -11.37
N TYR A 103 3.04 11.28 -12.43
CA TYR A 103 4.05 10.28 -12.79
C TYR A 103 5.35 10.93 -13.25
N ASP A 104 5.30 12.01 -14.05
CA ASP A 104 6.49 12.78 -14.44
C ASP A 104 7.25 13.32 -13.22
N GLN A 105 6.54 13.77 -12.19
CA GLN A 105 7.12 14.24 -10.95
C GLN A 105 7.79 13.14 -10.12
N SER A 106 7.41 11.88 -10.33
CA SER A 106 7.99 10.75 -9.60
C SER A 106 9.44 10.45 -9.96
N LYS A 107 9.92 10.90 -11.14
CA LYS A 107 11.30 10.76 -11.63
C LYS A 107 11.82 9.32 -11.51
N GLN A 108 12.78 9.10 -10.59
CA GLN A 108 13.43 7.81 -10.35
C GLN A 108 12.72 6.96 -9.28
N LEU A 109 11.56 7.37 -8.81
CA LEU A 109 10.81 6.61 -7.82
C LEU A 109 9.95 5.54 -8.50
N CYS A 110 9.97 4.33 -7.97
CA CYS A 110 9.04 3.28 -8.37
C CYS A 110 7.69 3.56 -7.72
N MET A 111 6.68 3.69 -8.54
CA MET A 111 5.33 4.02 -8.10
C MET A 111 4.40 2.82 -8.23
N MET A 112 3.24 2.91 -7.60
CA MET A 112 2.10 2.06 -7.88
C MET A 112 0.88 2.93 -8.13
N LEU A 113 0.08 2.53 -9.13
CA LEU A 113 -1.23 3.10 -9.38
C LEU A 113 -2.28 2.14 -8.84
N GLN A 114 -3.19 2.65 -8.05
CA GLN A 114 -4.20 1.86 -7.36
C GLN A 114 -5.58 2.49 -7.54
N GLU A 115 -6.59 1.65 -7.78
CA GLU A 115 -7.99 2.04 -7.76
C GLU A 115 -8.33 2.83 -6.49
N PHE A 116 -9.07 3.91 -6.64
CA PHE A 116 -9.60 4.66 -5.50
C PHE A 116 -10.87 3.97 -5.00
N ILE A 117 -10.85 3.58 -3.74
CA ILE A 117 -12.03 2.99 -3.07
C ILE A 117 -12.71 4.08 -2.26
N GLU A 118 -13.98 4.32 -2.55
CA GLU A 118 -14.86 5.06 -1.65
C GLU A 118 -15.24 4.13 -0.49
N TRP A 119 -14.86 4.53 0.71
CA TRP A 119 -15.10 3.74 1.90
C TRP A 119 -16.07 4.50 2.83
N GLU A 120 -16.95 3.75 3.48
CA GLU A 120 -17.87 4.27 4.50
C GLU A 120 -17.27 4.15 5.90
N GLN A 121 -16.47 3.12 6.11
CA GLN A 121 -15.82 2.82 7.37
C GLN A 121 -14.37 2.41 7.15
N TYR A 122 -13.49 2.84 8.04
CA TYR A 122 -12.08 2.50 8.00
C TYR A 122 -11.63 1.94 9.33
N VAL A 123 -11.03 0.77 9.32
CA VAL A 123 -10.52 0.08 10.51
C VAL A 123 -9.04 -0.21 10.33
N ARG A 124 -8.27 0.08 11.37
CA ARG A 124 -6.87 -0.36 11.48
C ARG A 124 -6.78 -1.53 12.43
N CYS A 125 -6.19 -2.63 11.97
CA CYS A 125 -5.89 -3.77 12.81
C CYS A 125 -4.49 -3.64 13.39
N ILE A 126 -4.40 -3.49 14.71
CA ILE A 126 -3.14 -3.56 15.44
C ILE A 126 -2.91 -5.02 15.80
N CYS A 127 -1.85 -5.60 15.22
CA CYS A 127 -1.53 -7.01 15.40
C CYS A 127 -0.35 -7.14 16.38
N ILE A 128 -0.52 -7.99 17.41
CA ILE A 128 0.52 -8.30 18.39
C ILE A 128 0.76 -9.80 18.37
N GLY A 129 1.95 -10.21 17.91
CA GLY A 129 2.17 -11.61 17.56
C GLY A 129 1.27 -12.04 16.42
N GLN A 130 0.96 -13.34 16.34
CA GLN A 130 0.20 -13.88 15.21
C GLN A 130 -1.32 -13.85 15.39
N ASP A 131 -1.79 -13.82 16.63
CA ASP A 131 -3.19 -14.10 16.94
C ASP A 131 -3.94 -12.96 17.63
N GLN A 132 -3.23 -12.05 18.26
CA GLN A 132 -3.86 -10.91 18.94
C GLN A 132 -4.07 -9.79 17.94
N ILE A 133 -5.32 -9.62 17.52
CA ILE A 133 -5.75 -8.57 16.60
C ILE A 133 -6.64 -7.60 17.35
N ASN A 134 -6.26 -6.34 17.36
CA ASN A 134 -7.07 -5.26 17.91
C ASN A 134 -7.53 -4.34 16.76
N PRO A 135 -8.76 -4.48 16.27
CA PRO A 135 -9.32 -3.58 15.27
C PRO A 135 -9.70 -2.26 15.93
N VAL A 136 -9.24 -1.16 15.36
CA VAL A 136 -9.48 0.19 15.87
C VAL A 136 -10.07 1.05 14.74
N PRO A 137 -11.23 1.68 14.94
CA PRO A 137 -11.76 2.65 13.99
C PRO A 137 -10.75 3.78 13.75
N TRP A 138 -10.64 4.21 12.51
CA TRP A 138 -9.70 5.24 12.13
C TRP A 138 -10.25 6.06 10.96
N ASP A 139 -10.09 7.37 11.02
CA ASP A 139 -10.54 8.26 9.95
C ASP A 139 -9.36 9.07 9.39
N PRO A 140 -8.92 8.80 8.14
CA PRO A 140 -7.81 9.51 7.52
C PRO A 140 -8.14 10.97 7.17
N THR A 141 -9.39 11.35 7.11
CA THR A 141 -9.83 12.71 6.74
C THR A 141 -9.67 13.70 7.90
N LEU A 142 -9.64 13.19 9.13
CA LEU A 142 -9.47 13.99 10.33
C LEU A 142 -8.01 14.41 10.56
N PRO A 143 -7.78 15.50 11.33
CA PRO A 143 -6.46 15.87 11.82
C PRO A 143 -5.77 14.69 12.52
N HIS A 144 -4.45 14.57 12.39
CA HIS A 144 -3.69 13.39 12.83
C HIS A 144 -3.99 12.95 14.27
N HIS A 145 -4.15 13.90 15.20
CA HIS A 145 -4.42 13.65 16.63
C HIS A 145 -5.87 13.22 16.92
N GLU A 146 -6.77 13.38 15.95
CA GLU A 146 -8.20 13.05 16.10
C GLU A 146 -8.60 11.76 15.37
N ARG A 147 -7.72 11.22 14.53
CA ARG A 147 -8.02 10.08 13.64
C ARG A 147 -8.50 8.81 14.33
N TYR A 148 -8.13 8.60 15.57
CA TYR A 148 -8.57 7.45 16.38
C TYR A 148 -9.71 7.83 17.34
N SER A 149 -9.62 9.01 17.96
CA SER A 149 -10.54 9.40 19.03
C SER A 149 -11.91 9.87 18.53
N LYS A 150 -11.98 10.38 17.28
CA LYS A 150 -13.19 10.90 16.67
C LYS A 150 -13.67 10.08 15.47
N ALA A 151 -13.00 8.98 15.14
CA ALA A 151 -13.43 8.07 14.09
C ALA A 151 -14.79 7.45 14.48
N ASN A 152 -15.65 7.23 13.48
CA ASN A 152 -16.93 6.56 13.70
C ASN A 152 -16.67 5.12 14.17
N ALA A 153 -17.12 4.81 15.37
CA ALA A 153 -16.97 3.50 16.01
C ALA A 153 -18.20 2.60 15.86
N ASP A 154 -19.24 3.07 15.16
CA ASP A 154 -20.48 2.30 14.93
C ASP A 154 -20.27 1.29 13.78
N ILE A 155 -19.54 0.22 14.10
CA ILE A 155 -19.24 -0.88 13.18
C ILE A 155 -20.00 -2.12 13.66
N ALA A 156 -20.77 -2.72 12.76
CA ALA A 156 -21.54 -3.91 13.07
C ALA A 156 -20.63 -5.03 13.61
N PRO A 157 -21.03 -5.73 14.69
CA PRO A 157 -20.23 -6.78 15.30
C PRO A 157 -19.80 -7.87 14.30
N GLU A 158 -20.69 -8.27 13.39
CA GLU A 158 -20.43 -9.28 12.38
C GLU A 158 -19.32 -8.84 11.41
N LEU A 159 -19.30 -7.54 11.03
CA LEU A 159 -18.25 -6.97 10.20
C LEU A 159 -16.92 -6.91 10.96
N MET A 160 -16.97 -6.59 12.24
CA MET A 160 -15.78 -6.58 13.10
C MET A 160 -15.16 -7.97 13.22
N ASP A 161 -15.97 -9.02 13.39
CA ASP A 161 -15.51 -10.40 13.43
C ASP A 161 -14.87 -10.82 12.09
N GLU A 162 -15.47 -10.46 10.97
CA GLU A 162 -14.91 -10.70 9.63
C GLU A 162 -13.56 -10.02 9.45
N ILE A 163 -13.43 -8.77 9.89
CA ILE A 163 -12.17 -8.02 9.84
C ILE A 163 -11.07 -8.74 10.65
N VAL A 164 -11.39 -9.19 11.85
CA VAL A 164 -10.44 -9.94 12.71
C VAL A 164 -10.00 -11.23 12.06
N VAL A 165 -10.90 -11.99 11.46
CA VAL A 165 -10.58 -13.25 10.76
C VAL A 165 -9.62 -12.97 9.58
N LYS A 166 -9.93 -11.98 8.73
CA LYS A 166 -9.09 -11.61 7.60
C LYS A 166 -7.71 -11.08 8.04
N ALA A 167 -7.69 -10.27 9.09
CA ALA A 167 -6.45 -9.74 9.65
C ALA A 167 -5.55 -10.84 10.23
N LYS A 168 -6.12 -11.84 10.92
CA LYS A 168 -5.38 -13.03 11.39
C LYS A 168 -4.80 -13.84 10.23
N LEU A 169 -5.61 -14.07 9.19
CA LEU A 169 -5.14 -14.79 8.01
C LEU A 169 -3.92 -14.12 7.38
N LEU A 170 -3.99 -12.81 7.17
CA LEU A 170 -2.88 -12.02 6.64
C LEU A 170 -1.67 -12.03 7.58
N ASN A 171 -1.88 -11.79 8.86
CA ASN A 171 -0.81 -11.69 9.85
C ASN A 171 -0.01 -12.99 10.02
N ARG A 172 -0.68 -14.14 9.84
CA ARG A 172 -0.01 -15.46 9.85
C ARG A 172 0.75 -15.78 8.55
N ALA A 173 0.40 -15.10 7.46
CA ALA A 173 1.06 -15.27 6.17
C ALA A 173 2.29 -14.36 5.98
N LEU A 174 2.40 -13.31 6.82
CA LEU A 174 3.54 -12.40 6.91
C LEU A 174 4.61 -12.93 7.85
#